data_05a666faefc283db37a141c829fa010f
#
_entry.id   05a666faefc283db37a141c829fa010f
#
_cell.length_a   1.000
_cell.length_b   1.000
_cell.length_c   1.000
_cell.angle_alpha   90.00
_cell.angle_beta   90.00
_cell.angle_gamma   90.00
#
_symmetry.space_group_name_H-M   'P 1'
#
loop_
_entity.id
_entity.type
_entity.pdbx_description
1 polymer ?
#
loop_
_entity_poly.entity_id
_entity_poly.type
_entity_poly.pdbx_seq_one_letter_code
_entity_poly.pdbx_strand_id
1 'polypeptide(L)'
;MRITRDDFLQALESVSPGLAQGQSAVEQGDNYIFRNGEVMTFNDEVSCRCLLALGKDFTAAVPAKALVEQLRKWKESEIDVEAGEGCLIVRGKGTRKAVFQAESEITLPVEHVERPKKWKPLSADFSEAIKIVSECAKDRDESLAVMSVSIHPGFVEASDNLQLTRYKVDTGVAKFCLVRKEAIKHLPPLDMTEVAETENWLHWRNPAGVVFSARKNYPPEEYGADYWDKYLKKEGSPVVLPKSLAEEADRAEVFARENGDSPSIKLTLNGDGRMKVEGEGASGRYSVRPKVTYKGPSLSFLVSPKLLIELVRRHHEALVSDGKLLVDAGKFVSALCLEKV
;
A
#
# COMPACT_ATOMS: atom_id res chain seq x y z
N MET A 1 -10.56 -33.09 -8.71
CA MET A 1 -10.83 -32.63 -7.34
C MET A 1 -12.17 -31.89 -7.31
N ARG A 2 -13.05 -32.22 -6.37
CA ARG A 2 -14.30 -31.47 -6.17
C ARG A 2 -14.06 -30.39 -5.12
N ILE A 3 -14.44 -29.16 -5.43
CA ILE A 3 -14.23 -27.98 -4.57
C ILE A 3 -15.39 -27.00 -4.78
N THR A 4 -15.70 -26.15 -3.79
CA THR A 4 -16.60 -25.04 -4.05
C THR A 4 -15.94 -24.05 -4.98
N ARG A 5 -16.72 -23.46 -5.90
CA ARG A 5 -16.22 -22.42 -6.80
C ARG A 5 -15.61 -21.24 -6.01
N ASP A 6 -16.28 -20.87 -4.94
CA ASP A 6 -15.86 -19.71 -4.12
C ASP A 6 -14.54 -19.97 -3.40
N ASP A 7 -14.33 -21.17 -2.83
CA ASP A 7 -13.06 -21.55 -2.21
C ASP A 7 -11.91 -21.57 -3.23
N PHE A 8 -12.19 -22.10 -4.44
CA PHE A 8 -11.19 -22.13 -5.52
C PHE A 8 -10.83 -20.71 -5.98
N LEU A 9 -11.85 -19.87 -6.20
CA LEU A 9 -11.66 -18.47 -6.60
C LEU A 9 -10.93 -17.68 -5.50
N GLN A 10 -11.31 -17.86 -4.23
CA GLN A 10 -10.66 -17.21 -3.10
C GLN A 10 -9.18 -17.60 -2.99
N ALA A 11 -8.84 -18.87 -3.19
CA ALA A 11 -7.45 -19.32 -3.20
C ALA A 11 -6.64 -18.61 -4.30
N LEU A 12 -7.19 -18.54 -5.53
CA LEU A 12 -6.54 -17.85 -6.65
C LEU A 12 -6.41 -16.33 -6.40
N GLU A 13 -7.46 -15.70 -5.91
CA GLU A 13 -7.45 -14.25 -5.62
C GLU A 13 -6.50 -13.90 -4.47
N SER A 14 -6.36 -14.76 -3.47
CA SER A 14 -5.43 -14.55 -2.35
C SER A 14 -3.96 -14.52 -2.77
N VAL A 15 -3.62 -15.18 -3.87
CA VAL A 15 -2.25 -15.16 -4.43
C VAL A 15 -2.10 -14.20 -5.62
N SER A 16 -3.18 -13.56 -6.06
CA SER A 16 -3.15 -12.64 -7.20
C SER A 16 -2.20 -11.42 -7.07
N PRO A 17 -1.84 -10.94 -5.86
CA PRO A 17 -0.87 -9.84 -5.74
C PRO A 17 0.51 -10.12 -6.34
N GLY A 18 0.91 -11.38 -6.46
CA GLY A 18 2.15 -11.76 -7.12
C GLY A 18 2.05 -11.92 -8.64
N LEU A 19 0.88 -11.68 -9.25
CA LEU A 19 0.74 -11.65 -10.71
C LEU A 19 1.34 -10.36 -11.29
N ALA A 20 2.06 -10.50 -12.37
CA ALA A 20 2.57 -9.36 -13.12
C ALA A 20 1.44 -8.56 -13.76
N GLN A 21 1.53 -7.24 -13.72
CA GLN A 21 0.58 -6.33 -14.35
C GLN A 21 1.17 -5.75 -15.63
N GLY A 22 0.42 -5.85 -16.73
CA GLY A 22 0.85 -5.33 -18.02
C GLY A 22 1.91 -6.21 -18.72
N GLN A 23 2.75 -5.59 -19.54
CA GLN A 23 3.88 -6.29 -20.15
C GLN A 23 4.98 -6.50 -19.12
N SER A 24 5.07 -7.71 -18.57
CA SER A 24 6.13 -8.10 -17.63
C SER A 24 7.36 -8.59 -18.39
N ALA A 25 8.54 -8.25 -17.86
CA ALA A 25 9.80 -8.86 -18.30
C ALA A 25 9.97 -10.29 -17.72
N VAL A 26 9.13 -10.67 -16.76
CA VAL A 26 9.18 -11.99 -16.13
C VAL A 26 8.27 -12.93 -16.91
N GLU A 27 8.87 -13.93 -17.54
CA GLU A 27 8.14 -14.98 -18.26
C GLU A 27 7.20 -15.74 -17.32
N GLN A 28 5.99 -16.07 -17.77
CA GLN A 28 4.91 -16.66 -16.96
C GLN A 28 4.47 -15.82 -15.74
N GLY A 29 4.86 -14.55 -15.65
CA GLY A 29 4.50 -13.67 -14.51
C GLY A 29 2.99 -13.41 -14.38
N ASP A 30 2.20 -13.58 -15.45
CA ASP A 30 0.75 -13.47 -15.48
C ASP A 30 0.02 -14.81 -15.28
N ASN A 31 0.75 -15.87 -14.93
CA ASN A 31 0.21 -17.21 -14.74
C ASN A 31 0.12 -17.60 -13.26
N TYR A 32 -0.87 -18.43 -12.94
CA TYR A 32 -0.85 -19.21 -11.72
C TYR A 32 0.03 -20.44 -11.91
N ILE A 33 0.98 -20.64 -11.02
CA ILE A 33 1.83 -21.82 -10.97
C ILE A 33 1.23 -22.80 -9.97
N PHE A 34 0.78 -23.94 -10.46
CA PHE A 34 0.36 -25.07 -9.63
C PHE A 34 1.53 -26.03 -9.50
N ARG A 35 1.97 -26.30 -8.26
CA ARG A 35 3.08 -27.21 -8.00
C ARG A 35 3.06 -27.69 -6.55
N ASN A 36 3.33 -28.98 -6.33
CA ASN A 36 3.42 -29.58 -4.99
C ASN A 36 2.18 -29.33 -4.09
N GLY A 37 0.99 -29.25 -4.67
CA GLY A 37 -0.24 -28.98 -3.92
C GLY A 37 -0.40 -27.51 -3.48
N GLU A 38 0.38 -26.61 -4.03
CA GLU A 38 0.27 -25.15 -3.82
C GLU A 38 -0.10 -24.47 -5.14
N VAL A 39 -0.77 -23.33 -5.06
CA VAL A 39 -0.84 -22.34 -6.11
C VAL A 39 0.05 -21.17 -5.75
N MET A 40 0.85 -20.70 -6.71
CA MET A 40 1.87 -19.67 -6.52
C MET A 40 1.82 -18.62 -7.62
N THR A 41 2.28 -17.42 -7.28
CA THR A 41 2.52 -16.31 -8.23
C THR A 41 3.82 -15.60 -7.87
N PHE A 42 4.41 -14.93 -8.87
CA PHE A 42 5.64 -14.18 -8.68
C PHE A 42 5.80 -13.09 -9.75
N ASN A 43 6.16 -11.89 -9.34
CA ASN A 43 6.39 -10.74 -10.24
C ASN A 43 7.69 -9.97 -9.93
N ASP A 44 8.68 -10.64 -9.35
CA ASP A 44 9.98 -10.13 -8.91
C ASP A 44 9.96 -9.30 -7.62
N GLU A 45 8.90 -8.55 -7.33
CA GLU A 45 8.74 -7.76 -6.08
C GLU A 45 7.88 -8.51 -5.04
N VAL A 46 6.92 -9.30 -5.51
CA VAL A 46 5.97 -10.04 -4.68
C VAL A 46 5.92 -11.49 -5.11
N SER A 47 5.91 -12.39 -4.13
CA SER A 47 5.55 -13.79 -4.30
C SER A 47 4.42 -14.15 -3.35
N CYS A 48 3.39 -14.80 -3.87
CA CYS A 48 2.30 -15.31 -3.05
C CYS A 48 2.16 -16.81 -3.27
N ARG A 49 1.72 -17.52 -2.21
CA ARG A 49 1.40 -18.94 -2.29
C ARG A 49 0.33 -19.32 -1.29
N CYS A 50 -0.50 -20.29 -1.66
CA CYS A 50 -1.40 -20.95 -0.71
C CYS A 50 -1.57 -22.43 -1.07
N LEU A 51 -2.03 -23.22 -0.09
CA LEU A 51 -2.33 -24.64 -0.30
C LEU A 51 -3.55 -24.79 -1.21
N LEU A 52 -3.41 -25.54 -2.29
CA LEU A 52 -4.49 -25.89 -3.20
C LEU A 52 -4.16 -27.20 -3.91
N ALA A 53 -4.58 -28.29 -3.32
CA ALA A 53 -4.21 -29.64 -3.78
C ALA A 53 -5.05 -30.09 -4.98
N LEU A 54 -4.68 -29.73 -6.19
CA LEU A 54 -5.29 -30.20 -7.45
C LEU A 54 -4.85 -31.62 -7.86
N GLY A 55 -4.05 -32.27 -7.02
CA GLY A 55 -3.41 -33.57 -7.26
C GLY A 55 -1.92 -33.45 -6.96
N LYS A 56 -1.32 -34.49 -6.38
CA LYS A 56 0.08 -34.44 -5.92
C LYS A 56 1.09 -34.22 -7.05
N ASP A 57 0.75 -34.64 -8.26
CA ASP A 57 1.66 -34.62 -9.41
C ASP A 57 1.33 -33.52 -10.43
N PHE A 58 0.33 -32.68 -10.16
CA PHE A 58 -0.01 -31.60 -11.10
C PHE A 58 0.99 -30.43 -10.93
N THR A 59 1.77 -30.23 -12.00
CA THR A 59 2.68 -29.10 -12.12
C THR A 59 2.40 -28.41 -13.45
N ALA A 60 1.96 -27.16 -13.39
CA ALA A 60 1.64 -26.38 -14.60
C ALA A 60 1.56 -24.88 -14.30
N ALA A 61 1.89 -24.07 -15.32
CA ALA A 61 1.58 -22.65 -15.39
C ALA A 61 0.28 -22.45 -16.18
N VAL A 62 -0.71 -21.77 -15.60
CA VAL A 62 -2.03 -21.55 -16.19
C VAL A 62 -2.33 -20.06 -16.25
N PRO A 63 -2.75 -19.49 -17.41
CA PRO A 63 -3.06 -18.06 -17.54
C PRO A 63 -4.13 -17.60 -16.55
N ALA A 64 -3.74 -16.66 -15.66
CA ALA A 64 -4.56 -16.27 -14.51
C ALA A 64 -5.85 -15.55 -14.93
N LYS A 65 -5.77 -14.61 -15.89
CA LYS A 65 -6.89 -13.77 -16.30
C LYS A 65 -8.06 -14.62 -16.81
N ALA A 66 -7.82 -15.53 -17.74
CA ALA A 66 -8.86 -16.36 -18.33
C ALA A 66 -9.53 -17.28 -17.29
N LEU A 67 -8.73 -17.86 -16.38
CA LEU A 67 -9.22 -18.75 -15.33
C LEU A 67 -10.14 -17.99 -14.35
N VAL A 68 -9.70 -16.86 -13.83
CA VAL A 68 -10.48 -16.06 -12.85
C VAL A 68 -11.74 -15.47 -13.50
N GLU A 69 -11.64 -14.89 -14.71
CA GLU A 69 -12.80 -14.35 -15.41
C GLU A 69 -13.88 -15.40 -15.67
N GLN A 70 -13.47 -16.62 -16.03
CA GLN A 70 -14.39 -17.72 -16.26
C GLN A 70 -15.06 -18.17 -14.97
N LEU A 71 -14.30 -18.34 -13.88
CA LEU A 71 -14.84 -18.73 -12.58
C LEU A 71 -15.85 -17.70 -12.02
N ARG A 72 -15.58 -16.42 -12.20
CA ARG A 72 -16.51 -15.33 -11.79
C ARG A 72 -17.84 -15.35 -12.54
N LYS A 73 -17.87 -15.84 -13.78
CA LYS A 73 -19.09 -15.97 -14.60
C LYS A 73 -19.90 -17.23 -14.29
N TRP A 74 -19.32 -18.21 -13.62
CA TRP A 74 -20.02 -19.44 -13.27
C TRP A 74 -20.93 -19.21 -12.06
N LYS A 75 -22.12 -19.81 -12.09
CA LYS A 75 -23.14 -19.70 -11.02
C LYS A 75 -23.20 -20.94 -10.13
N GLU A 76 -22.49 -21.99 -10.50
CA GLU A 76 -22.40 -23.22 -9.74
C GLU A 76 -21.65 -23.01 -8.44
N SER A 77 -22.19 -23.56 -7.35
CA SER A 77 -21.51 -23.55 -6.03
C SER A 77 -20.37 -24.56 -5.96
N GLU A 78 -20.49 -25.69 -6.68
CA GLU A 78 -19.48 -26.75 -6.74
C GLU A 78 -18.98 -26.95 -8.15
N ILE A 79 -17.69 -27.21 -8.27
CA ILE A 79 -16.98 -27.48 -9.53
C ILE A 79 -16.04 -28.66 -9.34
N ASP A 80 -15.80 -29.38 -10.45
CA ASP A 80 -14.74 -30.38 -10.51
C ASP A 80 -13.54 -29.80 -11.28
N VAL A 81 -12.38 -29.80 -10.65
CA VAL A 81 -11.12 -29.33 -11.23
C VAL A 81 -10.22 -30.52 -11.47
N GLU A 82 -9.79 -30.70 -12.70
CA GLU A 82 -8.98 -31.84 -13.17
C GLU A 82 -7.72 -31.34 -13.88
N ALA A 83 -6.60 -31.99 -13.58
CA ALA A 83 -5.38 -31.87 -14.36
C ALA A 83 -5.49 -32.75 -15.61
N GLY A 84 -5.31 -32.15 -16.77
CA GLY A 84 -5.22 -32.88 -18.05
C GLY A 84 -3.79 -32.77 -18.59
N GLU A 85 -3.53 -33.46 -19.69
CA GLU A 85 -2.25 -33.34 -20.41
C GLU A 85 -2.19 -31.96 -21.09
N GLY A 86 -1.27 -31.11 -20.63
CA GLY A 86 -1.12 -29.73 -21.12
C GLY A 86 -2.32 -28.81 -20.86
N CYS A 87 -3.21 -29.13 -19.93
CA CYS A 87 -4.37 -28.30 -19.64
C CYS A 87 -4.90 -28.46 -18.21
N LEU A 88 -5.57 -27.41 -17.72
CA LEU A 88 -6.44 -27.45 -16.56
C LEU A 88 -7.89 -27.49 -17.03
N ILE A 89 -8.66 -28.44 -16.53
CA ILE A 89 -10.06 -28.63 -16.89
C ILE A 89 -10.93 -28.28 -15.68
N VAL A 90 -11.88 -27.38 -15.88
CA VAL A 90 -12.91 -27.06 -14.90
C VAL A 90 -14.27 -27.50 -15.42
N ARG A 91 -14.99 -28.33 -14.66
CA ARG A 91 -16.32 -28.81 -15.00
C ARG A 91 -17.35 -28.28 -14.01
N GLY A 92 -18.46 -27.83 -14.54
CA GLY A 92 -19.64 -27.44 -13.78
C GLY A 92 -20.74 -28.47 -13.91
N LYS A 93 -21.95 -28.07 -13.57
CA LYS A 93 -23.14 -28.95 -13.65
C LYS A 93 -23.51 -29.24 -15.11
N GLY A 94 -23.85 -30.49 -15.38
CA GLY A 94 -24.28 -30.96 -16.73
C GLY A 94 -23.09 -31.04 -17.69
N THR A 95 -23.22 -30.40 -18.85
CA THR A 95 -22.23 -30.45 -19.95
C THR A 95 -21.20 -29.28 -19.88
N ARG A 96 -21.25 -28.42 -18.86
CA ARG A 96 -20.36 -27.28 -18.78
C ARG A 96 -18.94 -27.72 -18.52
N LYS A 97 -18.04 -27.27 -19.38
CA LYS A 97 -16.62 -27.56 -19.32
C LYS A 97 -15.83 -26.36 -19.84
N ALA A 98 -14.83 -25.93 -19.08
CA ALA A 98 -13.80 -25.00 -19.53
C ALA A 98 -12.46 -25.74 -19.54
N VAL A 99 -11.65 -25.46 -20.53
CA VAL A 99 -10.31 -26.02 -20.68
C VAL A 99 -9.34 -24.86 -20.83
N PHE A 100 -8.36 -24.79 -19.95
CA PHE A 100 -7.32 -23.77 -19.96
C PHE A 100 -6.01 -24.42 -20.39
N GLN A 101 -5.34 -23.85 -21.37
CA GLN A 101 -3.99 -24.27 -21.75
C GLN A 101 -3.08 -24.14 -20.52
N ALA A 102 -2.21 -25.11 -20.35
CA ALA A 102 -1.29 -25.17 -19.23
C ALA A 102 0.09 -25.57 -19.75
N GLU A 103 1.11 -24.81 -19.35
CA GLU A 103 2.51 -25.12 -19.67
C GLU A 103 3.08 -25.99 -18.56
N SER A 104 3.63 -27.15 -18.93
CA SER A 104 4.24 -28.09 -17.96
C SER A 104 5.63 -27.66 -17.52
N GLU A 105 6.34 -26.90 -18.35
CA GLU A 105 7.62 -26.32 -18.03
C GLU A 105 7.43 -25.02 -17.27
N ILE A 106 7.95 -24.94 -16.05
CA ILE A 106 7.86 -23.75 -15.20
C ILE A 106 9.17 -22.96 -15.31
N THR A 107 9.10 -21.81 -15.98
CA THR A 107 10.22 -20.87 -16.11
C THR A 107 10.20 -19.79 -15.05
N LEU A 108 9.02 -19.56 -14.39
CA LEU A 108 8.89 -18.57 -13.32
C LEU A 108 9.77 -18.91 -12.11
N PRO A 109 10.65 -18.01 -11.65
CA PRO A 109 11.67 -18.32 -10.63
C PRO A 109 11.12 -18.35 -9.19
N VAL A 110 9.99 -19.02 -8.97
CA VAL A 110 9.34 -19.16 -7.65
C VAL A 110 10.22 -19.84 -6.60
N GLU A 111 11.21 -20.63 -7.04
CA GLU A 111 12.17 -21.30 -6.17
C GLU A 111 13.21 -20.34 -5.56
N HIS A 112 13.40 -19.15 -6.14
CA HIS A 112 14.32 -18.14 -5.62
C HIS A 112 13.78 -17.41 -4.40
N VAL A 113 12.50 -17.59 -4.08
CA VAL A 113 11.89 -17.04 -2.86
C VAL A 113 12.17 -17.99 -1.69
N GLU A 114 13.01 -17.55 -0.79
CA GLU A 114 13.45 -18.34 0.36
C GLU A 114 12.25 -18.71 1.25
N ARG A 115 12.20 -19.94 1.75
CA ARG A 115 11.13 -20.38 2.66
C ARG A 115 11.56 -20.17 4.12
N PRO A 116 10.82 -19.36 4.90
CA PRO A 116 11.18 -19.12 6.29
C PRO A 116 10.94 -20.37 7.14
N LYS A 117 11.85 -20.59 8.10
CA LYS A 117 11.78 -21.75 9.03
C LYS A 117 11.07 -21.39 10.34
N LYS A 118 11.04 -20.11 10.71
CA LYS A 118 10.47 -19.63 11.97
C LYS A 118 9.56 -18.46 11.70
N TRP A 119 8.42 -18.44 12.37
CA TRP A 119 7.42 -17.39 12.31
C TRP A 119 7.28 -16.71 13.66
N LYS A 120 6.99 -15.42 13.67
CA LYS A 120 6.69 -14.63 14.86
C LYS A 120 5.26 -14.09 14.74
N PRO A 121 4.55 -13.89 15.85
CA PRO A 121 3.28 -13.19 15.82
C PRO A 121 3.44 -11.80 15.23
N LEU A 122 2.48 -11.37 14.42
CA LEU A 122 2.40 -10.01 13.87
C LEU A 122 1.43 -9.20 14.74
N SER A 123 1.75 -7.93 14.98
CA SER A 123 0.84 -7.03 15.69
C SER A 123 -0.48 -6.87 14.94
N ALA A 124 -1.60 -6.89 15.66
CA ALA A 124 -2.93 -6.66 15.08
C ALA A 124 -3.06 -5.28 14.41
N ASP A 125 -2.30 -4.29 14.87
CA ASP A 125 -2.29 -2.94 14.30
C ASP A 125 -1.47 -2.85 13.00
N PHE A 126 -0.73 -3.89 12.61
CA PHE A 126 0.20 -3.82 11.47
C PHE A 126 -0.52 -3.54 10.15
N SER A 127 -1.65 -4.18 9.91
CA SER A 127 -2.46 -3.96 8.69
C SER A 127 -2.94 -2.50 8.57
N GLU A 128 -3.43 -1.92 9.68
CA GLU A 128 -3.81 -0.51 9.74
C GLU A 128 -2.60 0.41 9.54
N ALA A 129 -1.48 0.10 10.17
CA ALA A 129 -0.25 0.87 10.04
C ALA A 129 0.22 0.93 8.58
N ILE A 130 0.25 -0.21 7.88
CA ILE A 130 0.61 -0.26 6.45
C ILE A 130 -0.37 0.55 5.61
N LYS A 131 -1.67 0.43 5.85
CA LYS A 131 -2.69 1.17 5.11
C LYS A 131 -2.50 2.70 5.24
N ILE A 132 -2.25 3.19 6.46
CA ILE A 132 -2.06 4.62 6.72
C ILE A 132 -0.74 5.12 6.12
N VAL A 133 0.35 4.40 6.37
CA VAL A 133 1.70 4.84 6.01
C VAL A 133 1.92 4.75 4.50
N SER A 134 1.44 3.71 3.83
CA SER A 134 1.66 3.54 2.40
C SER A 134 1.06 4.66 1.54
N GLU A 135 0.05 5.39 2.04
CA GLU A 135 -0.51 6.56 1.36
C GLU A 135 0.52 7.69 1.19
N CYS A 136 1.52 7.75 2.08
CA CYS A 136 2.59 8.74 2.01
C CYS A 136 3.74 8.38 1.06
N ALA A 137 3.79 7.18 0.49
CA ALA A 137 4.79 6.83 -0.50
C ALA A 137 4.31 7.16 -1.92
N LYS A 138 5.23 7.50 -2.83
CA LYS A 138 4.93 7.72 -4.25
C LYS A 138 4.73 6.40 -5.00
N ASP A 139 3.93 6.45 -6.05
CA ASP A 139 3.77 5.32 -6.96
C ASP A 139 4.94 5.23 -7.96
N ARG A 140 5.52 6.39 -8.34
CA ARG A 140 6.64 6.49 -9.28
C ARG A 140 7.57 7.63 -8.88
N ASP A 141 8.85 7.33 -8.79
CA ASP A 141 9.94 8.30 -8.57
C ASP A 141 11.27 7.64 -8.96
N GLU A 142 12.34 8.42 -9.05
CA GLU A 142 13.70 7.90 -9.23
C GLU A 142 14.27 7.35 -7.90
N SER A 143 13.80 7.87 -6.78
CA SER A 143 14.23 7.47 -5.44
C SER A 143 13.42 6.28 -4.92
N LEU A 144 14.09 5.16 -4.69
CA LEU A 144 13.50 3.98 -4.09
C LEU A 144 12.92 4.27 -2.70
N ALA A 145 13.56 5.17 -1.92
CA ALA A 145 13.12 5.50 -0.57
C ALA A 145 11.71 6.13 -0.54
N VAL A 146 11.41 7.06 -1.47
CA VAL A 146 10.09 7.72 -1.54
C VAL A 146 9.01 6.85 -2.19
N MET A 147 9.41 5.78 -2.89
CA MET A 147 8.49 4.77 -3.44
C MET A 147 8.24 3.59 -2.48
N SER A 148 8.80 3.63 -1.28
CA SER A 148 8.79 2.50 -0.37
C SER A 148 8.22 2.86 0.99
N VAL A 149 7.72 1.84 1.66
CA VAL A 149 7.47 1.87 3.10
C VAL A 149 8.74 1.36 3.80
N SER A 150 9.25 2.15 4.72
CA SER A 150 10.35 1.80 5.61
C SER A 150 9.81 0.97 6.76
N ILE A 151 10.31 -0.25 6.92
CA ILE A 151 9.90 -1.18 7.97
C ILE A 151 11.05 -1.27 8.99
N HIS A 152 10.80 -0.80 10.19
CA HIS A 152 11.70 -0.86 11.34
C HIS A 152 11.17 -1.84 12.39
N PRO A 153 11.98 -2.31 13.34
CA PRO A 153 11.50 -3.22 14.38
C PRO A 153 10.28 -2.72 15.18
N GLY A 154 10.22 -1.42 15.48
CA GLY A 154 9.19 -0.81 16.33
C GLY A 154 8.24 0.16 15.63
N PHE A 155 8.36 0.38 14.34
CA PHE A 155 7.49 1.29 13.58
C PHE A 155 7.60 1.04 12.08
N VAL A 156 6.63 1.57 11.35
CA VAL A 156 6.67 1.72 9.88
C VAL A 156 6.54 3.18 9.52
N GLU A 157 7.17 3.60 8.43
CA GLU A 157 7.07 4.98 7.94
C GLU A 157 7.20 5.10 6.43
N ALA A 158 6.67 6.17 5.86
CA ALA A 158 6.88 6.52 4.47
C ALA A 158 6.80 8.04 4.28
N SER A 159 7.45 8.52 3.23
CA SER A 159 7.46 9.93 2.82
C SER A 159 7.54 10.04 1.31
N ASP A 160 6.88 11.07 0.76
CA ASP A 160 7.01 11.51 -0.62
C ASP A 160 7.78 12.84 -0.76
N ASN A 161 8.48 13.27 0.30
CA ASN A 161 9.17 14.54 0.50
C ASN A 161 8.23 15.74 0.77
N LEU A 162 6.92 15.62 0.58
CA LEU A 162 5.93 16.65 0.91
C LEU A 162 5.15 16.29 2.18
N GLN A 163 5.05 15.02 2.48
CA GLN A 163 4.45 14.47 3.69
C GLN A 163 5.27 13.31 4.22
N LEU A 164 5.12 13.02 5.49
CA LEU A 164 5.77 11.92 6.19
C LEU A 164 4.82 11.40 7.26
N THR A 165 4.62 10.09 7.31
CA THR A 165 3.89 9.45 8.42
C THR A 165 4.70 8.31 8.99
N ARG A 166 4.82 8.27 10.34
CA ARG A 166 5.38 7.16 11.12
C ARG A 166 4.31 6.59 12.03
N TYR A 167 4.10 5.29 11.93
CA TYR A 167 3.17 4.55 12.79
C TYR A 167 3.95 3.61 13.71
N LYS A 168 3.75 3.72 15.03
CA LYS A 168 4.39 2.88 16.04
C LYS A 168 3.70 1.53 16.11
N VAL A 169 4.40 0.47 15.74
CA VAL A 169 3.90 -0.89 15.73
C VAL A 169 5.07 -1.87 15.78
N ASP A 170 4.94 -2.95 16.56
CA ASP A 170 5.88 -4.06 16.48
C ASP A 170 5.69 -4.77 15.14
N THR A 171 6.71 -4.74 14.30
CA THR A 171 6.69 -5.31 12.96
C THR A 171 7.21 -6.74 12.90
N GLY A 172 7.82 -7.21 14.00
CA GLY A 172 8.49 -8.51 14.08
C GLY A 172 9.79 -8.62 13.28
N VAL A 173 10.18 -7.58 12.51
CA VAL A 173 11.46 -7.59 11.77
C VAL A 173 12.65 -7.31 12.71
N ALA A 174 13.81 -7.83 12.35
CA ALA A 174 15.01 -7.64 13.16
C ALA A 174 15.83 -6.40 12.72
N LYS A 175 15.79 -6.07 11.45
CA LYS A 175 16.57 -4.99 10.85
C LYS A 175 15.70 -4.13 9.94
N PHE A 176 16.02 -2.85 9.87
CA PHE A 176 15.45 -1.90 8.95
C PHE A 176 15.57 -2.35 7.50
N CYS A 177 14.49 -2.25 6.74
CA CYS A 177 14.47 -2.47 5.30
C CYS A 177 13.36 -1.65 4.63
N LEU A 178 13.45 -1.53 3.32
CA LEU A 178 12.43 -0.91 2.47
C LEU A 178 11.62 -2.01 1.76
N VAL A 179 10.29 -1.80 1.69
CA VAL A 179 9.40 -2.58 0.83
C VAL A 179 8.64 -1.62 -0.06
N ARG A 180 8.67 -1.85 -1.37
CA ARG A 180 7.99 -0.96 -2.33
C ARG A 180 6.50 -0.87 -2.03
N LYS A 181 5.95 0.34 -2.16
CA LYS A 181 4.51 0.60 -1.98
C LYS A 181 3.66 -0.33 -2.85
N GLU A 182 4.04 -0.50 -4.12
CA GLU A 182 3.34 -1.37 -5.07
C GLU A 182 3.25 -2.83 -4.60
N ALA A 183 4.22 -3.29 -3.83
CA ALA A 183 4.19 -4.61 -3.21
C ALA A 183 3.32 -4.62 -1.95
N ILE A 184 3.64 -3.76 -0.98
CA ILE A 184 3.05 -3.85 0.37
C ILE A 184 1.58 -3.41 0.46
N LYS A 185 1.08 -2.60 -0.49
CA LYS A 185 -0.32 -2.16 -0.56
C LYS A 185 -1.33 -3.31 -0.64
N HIS A 186 -0.89 -4.48 -1.10
CA HIS A 186 -1.72 -5.68 -1.22
C HIS A 186 -1.85 -6.46 0.09
N LEU A 187 -1.04 -6.14 1.10
CA LEU A 187 -1.00 -6.88 2.36
C LEU A 187 -2.25 -6.67 3.26
N PRO A 188 -2.80 -5.44 3.43
CA PRO A 188 -3.88 -5.19 4.37
C PRO A 188 -5.12 -6.09 4.22
N PRO A 189 -5.63 -6.40 3.02
CA PRO A 189 -6.82 -7.23 2.86
C PRO A 189 -6.58 -8.73 3.09
N LEU A 190 -5.35 -9.18 3.35
CA LEU A 190 -5.02 -10.59 3.49
C LEU A 190 -5.04 -11.09 4.94
N ASP A 191 -5.36 -10.24 5.92
CA ASP A 191 -5.51 -10.57 7.36
C ASP A 191 -4.32 -11.37 7.92
N MET A 192 -3.10 -10.88 7.66
CA MET A 192 -1.87 -11.54 8.09
C MET A 192 -1.69 -11.50 9.60
N THR A 193 -1.31 -12.64 10.20
CA THR A 193 -1.15 -12.80 11.64
C THR A 193 0.24 -13.18 12.10
N GLU A 194 1.10 -13.57 11.18
CA GLU A 194 2.48 -13.93 11.45
C GLU A 194 3.43 -13.32 10.45
N VAL A 195 4.65 -13.07 10.87
CA VAL A 195 5.74 -12.52 10.05
C VAL A 195 7.00 -13.38 10.18
N ALA A 196 7.75 -13.46 9.11
CA ALA A 196 9.08 -14.07 9.10
C ALA A 196 10.01 -13.28 8.19
N GLU A 197 11.30 -13.39 8.44
CA GLU A 197 12.35 -12.70 7.70
C GLU A 197 13.38 -13.71 7.18
N THR A 198 13.73 -13.59 5.92
CA THR A 198 14.85 -14.27 5.29
C THR A 198 15.86 -13.23 4.78
N GLU A 199 16.89 -13.65 4.07
CA GLU A 199 17.94 -12.72 3.60
C GLU A 199 17.36 -11.63 2.70
N ASN A 200 16.55 -12.02 1.70
CA ASN A 200 16.08 -11.10 0.66
C ASN A 200 14.58 -10.79 0.73
N TRP A 201 13.83 -11.46 1.62
CA TRP A 201 12.38 -11.35 1.65
C TRP A 201 11.82 -11.12 3.07
N LEU A 202 10.72 -10.37 3.15
CA LEU A 202 9.79 -10.41 4.26
C LEU A 202 8.59 -11.26 3.88
N HIS A 203 8.16 -12.10 4.80
CA HIS A 203 7.06 -13.02 4.60
C HIS A 203 5.99 -12.77 5.65
N TRP A 204 4.75 -12.80 5.24
CA TRP A 204 3.59 -12.75 6.12
C TRP A 204 2.70 -13.94 5.84
N ARG A 205 2.07 -14.47 6.90
CA ARG A 205 1.19 -15.62 6.79
C ARG A 205 -0.10 -15.35 7.56
N ASN A 206 -1.23 -15.79 6.98
CA ASN A 206 -2.53 -15.77 7.64
C ASN A 206 -2.96 -17.17 8.10
N PRO A 207 -4.02 -17.28 8.95
CA PRO A 207 -4.52 -18.58 9.42
C PRO A 207 -5.04 -19.52 8.31
N ALA A 208 -5.43 -18.98 7.15
CA ALA A 208 -5.84 -19.77 5.98
C ALA A 208 -4.67 -20.40 5.23
N GLY A 209 -3.41 -20.12 5.65
CA GLY A 209 -2.20 -20.68 5.03
C GLY A 209 -1.71 -19.91 3.81
N VAL A 210 -2.29 -18.75 3.50
CA VAL A 210 -1.76 -17.85 2.48
C VAL A 210 -0.45 -17.25 2.98
N VAL A 211 0.60 -17.35 2.19
CA VAL A 211 1.88 -16.68 2.43
C VAL A 211 2.08 -15.61 1.37
N PHE A 212 2.21 -14.39 1.82
CA PHE A 212 2.61 -13.23 1.02
C PHE A 212 4.07 -12.92 1.33
N SER A 213 4.87 -12.72 0.31
CA SER A 213 6.30 -12.39 0.44
C SER A 213 6.61 -11.15 -0.39
N ALA A 214 7.27 -10.18 0.20
CA ALA A 214 7.75 -9.00 -0.51
C ALA A 214 9.28 -8.91 -0.45
N ARG A 215 9.89 -8.47 -1.55
CA ARG A 215 11.33 -8.27 -1.66
C ARG A 215 11.79 -7.17 -0.70
N LYS A 216 12.84 -7.44 0.05
CA LYS A 216 13.53 -6.43 0.86
C LYS A 216 14.48 -5.63 -0.03
N ASN A 217 14.40 -4.33 0.14
CA ASN A 217 15.37 -3.40 -0.43
C ASN A 217 16.07 -2.66 0.71
N TYR A 218 17.27 -2.19 0.46
CA TYR A 218 18.03 -1.42 1.43
C TYR A 218 18.24 -0.01 0.87
N PRO A 219 18.02 1.01 1.69
CA PRO A 219 18.24 2.38 1.25
C PRO A 219 19.71 2.65 1.01
N PRO A 220 20.07 3.66 0.22
CA PRO A 220 21.41 4.25 0.22
C PRO A 220 21.85 4.62 1.63
N GLU A 221 23.17 4.62 1.91
CA GLU A 221 23.72 4.90 3.25
C GLU A 221 23.27 6.23 3.85
N GLU A 222 22.97 7.22 3.03
CA GLU A 222 22.44 8.52 3.43
C GLU A 222 21.04 8.48 4.07
N TYR A 223 20.25 7.42 3.80
CA TYR A 223 18.95 7.17 4.41
C TYR A 223 19.09 6.21 5.60
N GLY A 224 19.74 6.65 6.66
CA GLY A 224 19.80 5.88 7.90
C GLY A 224 18.43 5.71 8.56
N ALA A 225 18.36 4.83 9.55
CA ALA A 225 17.12 4.50 10.25
C ALA A 225 16.47 5.71 10.98
N ASP A 226 17.23 6.77 11.22
CA ASP A 226 16.84 8.01 11.90
C ASP A 226 16.69 9.21 10.96
N TYR A 227 16.79 8.99 9.64
CA TYR A 227 16.79 10.06 8.63
C TYR A 227 15.61 11.04 8.80
N TRP A 228 14.43 10.53 9.11
CA TRP A 228 13.22 11.31 9.24
C TRP A 228 12.95 11.88 10.64
N ASP A 229 13.73 11.55 11.68
CA ASP A 229 13.50 11.93 13.07
C ASP A 229 13.41 13.45 13.26
N LYS A 230 14.25 14.19 12.56
CA LYS A 230 14.26 15.66 12.62
C LYS A 230 12.94 16.31 12.18
N TYR A 231 12.21 15.66 11.25
CA TYR A 231 10.94 16.19 10.75
C TYR A 231 9.75 15.84 11.66
N LEU A 232 9.89 14.80 12.47
CA LEU A 232 8.84 14.34 13.40
C LEU A 232 8.97 14.92 14.81
N LYS A 233 9.95 15.82 15.05
CA LYS A 233 10.05 16.53 16.33
C LYS A 233 8.78 17.35 16.57
N LYS A 234 8.20 17.21 17.77
CA LYS A 234 6.99 17.89 18.21
C LYS A 234 7.28 19.35 18.60
N GLU A 235 7.56 20.16 17.62
CA GLU A 235 7.88 21.58 17.76
C GLU A 235 6.86 22.43 17.02
N GLY A 236 6.46 23.56 17.58
CA GLY A 236 5.52 24.51 16.97
C GLY A 236 4.43 24.97 17.92
N SER A 237 3.55 25.82 17.40
CA SER A 237 2.39 26.35 18.12
C SER A 237 1.18 25.44 17.92
N PRO A 238 0.42 25.10 18.97
CA PRO A 238 -0.79 24.32 18.83
C PRO A 238 -1.86 25.08 18.03
N VAL A 239 -2.52 24.34 17.13
CA VAL A 239 -3.62 24.84 16.32
C VAL A 239 -4.75 23.81 16.27
N VAL A 240 -6.00 24.29 16.40
CA VAL A 240 -7.18 23.48 16.13
C VAL A 240 -7.78 23.96 14.82
N LEU A 241 -7.59 23.16 13.79
CA LEU A 241 -8.02 23.46 12.41
C LEU A 241 -9.53 23.41 12.27
N PRO A 242 -10.14 24.29 11.45
CA PRO A 242 -11.58 24.29 11.22
C PRO A 242 -12.07 22.98 10.59
N LYS A 243 -13.24 22.50 11.00
CA LYS A 243 -13.89 21.34 10.37
C LYS A 243 -14.20 21.56 8.88
N SER A 244 -14.47 22.81 8.50
CA SER A 244 -14.72 23.20 7.10
C SER A 244 -13.43 23.32 6.26
N LEU A 245 -12.24 23.17 6.86
CA LEU A 245 -10.99 23.45 6.13
C LEU A 245 -10.79 22.55 4.90
N ALA A 246 -11.26 21.30 4.94
CA ALA A 246 -11.20 20.42 3.78
C ALA A 246 -12.03 20.96 2.60
N GLU A 247 -13.24 21.45 2.85
CA GLU A 247 -14.10 22.03 1.82
C GLU A 247 -13.54 23.36 1.30
N GLU A 248 -12.98 24.19 2.19
CA GLU A 248 -12.40 25.47 1.80
C GLU A 248 -11.11 25.31 1.01
N ALA A 249 -10.31 24.29 1.32
CA ALA A 249 -9.13 23.92 0.54
C ALA A 249 -9.50 23.41 -0.86
N ASP A 250 -10.54 22.59 -0.96
CA ASP A 250 -11.06 22.08 -2.24
C ASP A 250 -11.57 23.22 -3.15
N ARG A 251 -12.29 24.21 -2.58
CA ARG A 251 -12.73 25.41 -3.31
C ARG A 251 -11.56 26.27 -3.76
N ALA A 252 -10.55 26.45 -2.91
CA ALA A 252 -9.36 27.21 -3.23
C ALA A 252 -8.51 26.55 -4.32
N GLU A 253 -8.47 25.20 -4.33
CA GLU A 253 -7.75 24.40 -5.33
C GLU A 253 -8.26 24.64 -6.75
N VAL A 254 -9.54 24.96 -6.95
CA VAL A 254 -10.13 25.23 -8.26
C VAL A 254 -9.31 26.27 -9.04
N PHE A 255 -8.93 27.37 -8.38
CA PHE A 255 -8.09 28.41 -8.98
C PHE A 255 -6.62 28.04 -8.97
N ALA A 256 -6.13 27.41 -7.89
CA ALA A 256 -4.71 27.05 -7.78
C ALA A 256 -4.25 26.04 -8.83
N ARG A 257 -5.12 25.17 -9.33
CA ARG A 257 -4.83 24.21 -10.42
C ARG A 257 -4.42 24.85 -11.73
N GLU A 258 -4.79 26.09 -11.96
CA GLU A 258 -4.41 26.82 -13.19
C GLU A 258 -2.91 27.15 -13.23
N ASN A 259 -2.20 27.08 -12.10
CA ASN A 259 -0.79 27.39 -11.98
C ASN A 259 0.16 26.20 -12.25
N GLY A 260 -0.39 25.04 -12.64
CA GLY A 260 0.40 23.86 -13.03
C GLY A 260 0.00 22.57 -12.31
N ASP A 261 0.81 21.53 -12.50
CA ASP A 261 0.52 20.17 -12.05
C ASP A 261 0.62 19.97 -10.53
N SER A 262 1.23 20.92 -9.81
CA SER A 262 1.41 20.88 -8.35
C SER A 262 0.73 22.10 -7.70
N PRO A 263 -0.62 22.09 -7.62
CA PRO A 263 -1.36 23.23 -7.07
C PRO A 263 -1.01 23.45 -5.59
N SER A 264 -0.84 24.72 -5.21
CA SER A 264 -0.63 25.13 -3.84
C SER A 264 -1.63 26.23 -3.46
N ILE A 265 -2.20 26.14 -2.26
CA ILE A 265 -3.04 27.18 -1.68
C ILE A 265 -2.31 27.90 -0.55
N LYS A 266 -2.64 29.16 -0.35
CA LYS A 266 -2.04 29.97 0.71
C LYS A 266 -2.90 29.91 1.98
N LEU A 267 -2.27 29.59 3.10
CA LEU A 267 -2.86 29.70 4.42
C LEU A 267 -2.16 30.79 5.23
N THR A 268 -2.96 31.59 5.95
CA THR A 268 -2.42 32.60 6.87
C THR A 268 -3.09 32.48 8.23
N LEU A 269 -2.28 32.39 9.29
CA LEU A 269 -2.66 32.35 10.70
C LEU A 269 -2.13 33.63 11.37
N ASN A 270 -3.00 34.47 11.91
CA ASN A 270 -2.63 35.75 12.49
C ASN A 270 -2.77 35.81 14.02
N GLY A 271 -3.21 34.74 14.68
CA GLY A 271 -3.48 34.75 16.13
C GLY A 271 -4.77 35.51 16.51
N ASP A 272 -5.53 36.02 15.55
CA ASP A 272 -6.81 36.74 15.73
C ASP A 272 -8.04 35.82 15.83
N GLY A 273 -7.81 34.51 15.92
CA GLY A 273 -8.87 33.49 15.95
C GLY A 273 -9.48 33.19 14.57
N ARG A 274 -8.86 33.67 13.50
CA ARG A 274 -9.24 33.40 12.11
C ARG A 274 -8.03 32.92 11.29
N MET A 275 -8.30 31.99 10.39
CA MET A 275 -7.36 31.55 9.37
C MET A 275 -7.81 32.11 8.04
N LYS A 276 -6.92 32.61 7.22
CA LYS A 276 -7.22 32.97 5.84
C LYS A 276 -6.80 31.82 4.93
N VAL A 277 -7.72 31.39 4.05
CA VAL A 277 -7.48 30.36 3.01
C VAL A 277 -7.62 31.04 1.66
N GLU A 278 -6.64 30.93 0.79
CA GLU A 278 -6.62 31.60 -0.51
C GLU A 278 -6.13 30.65 -1.60
N GLY A 279 -6.85 30.66 -2.73
CA GLY A 279 -6.43 30.06 -4.00
C GLY A 279 -6.48 31.11 -5.10
N GLU A 280 -5.48 31.20 -5.92
CA GLU A 280 -5.36 32.18 -7.00
C GLU A 280 -4.92 31.49 -8.29
N GLY A 281 -5.48 31.93 -9.42
CA GLY A 281 -5.16 31.46 -10.76
C GLY A 281 -5.47 32.55 -11.79
N ALA A 282 -5.24 32.25 -13.05
CA ALA A 282 -5.42 33.19 -14.17
C ALA A 282 -6.89 33.64 -14.32
N SER A 283 -7.86 32.77 -14.02
CA SER A 283 -9.31 33.06 -14.12
C SER A 283 -9.88 33.77 -12.91
N GLY A 284 -9.15 33.87 -11.78
CA GLY A 284 -9.65 34.53 -10.59
C GLY A 284 -9.02 34.03 -9.28
N ARG A 285 -9.73 34.31 -8.17
CA ARG A 285 -9.27 33.94 -6.83
C ARG A 285 -10.40 33.55 -5.93
N TYR A 286 -10.10 32.66 -4.98
CA TYR A 286 -10.94 32.33 -3.83
C TYR A 286 -10.30 32.83 -2.54
N SER A 287 -11.08 33.33 -1.60
CA SER A 287 -10.58 33.74 -0.29
C SER A 287 -11.67 33.62 0.76
N VAL A 288 -11.37 32.97 1.89
CA VAL A 288 -12.28 32.81 3.03
C VAL A 288 -11.54 32.94 4.36
N ARG A 289 -12.24 33.25 5.45
CA ARG A 289 -11.65 33.40 6.80
C ARG A 289 -12.42 32.57 7.84
N PRO A 290 -12.28 31.23 7.85
CA PRO A 290 -12.89 30.40 8.88
C PRO A 290 -12.29 30.67 10.26
N LYS A 291 -13.04 30.36 11.32
CA LYS A 291 -12.58 30.45 12.71
C LYS A 291 -11.55 29.34 12.96
N VAL A 292 -10.47 29.66 13.67
CA VAL A 292 -9.42 28.76 14.08
C VAL A 292 -9.02 29.03 15.53
N THR A 293 -8.63 28.01 16.26
CA THR A 293 -8.00 28.19 17.57
C THR A 293 -6.50 28.16 17.39
N TYR A 294 -5.87 29.33 17.44
CA TYR A 294 -4.43 29.52 17.28
C TYR A 294 -3.96 30.75 18.06
N LYS A 295 -2.88 30.61 18.80
CA LYS A 295 -2.29 31.68 19.63
C LYS A 295 -0.78 31.87 19.35
N GLY A 296 -0.27 31.30 18.27
CA GLY A 296 1.13 31.45 17.88
C GLY A 296 1.42 32.76 17.12
N PRO A 297 2.63 32.93 16.63
CA PRO A 297 3.03 34.06 15.79
C PRO A 297 2.29 34.05 14.46
N SER A 298 2.21 35.21 13.80
CA SER A 298 1.66 35.27 12.44
C SER A 298 2.49 34.40 11.49
N LEU A 299 1.84 33.50 10.79
CA LEU A 299 2.44 32.57 9.82
C LEU A 299 1.66 32.60 8.51
N SER A 300 2.37 32.69 7.39
CA SER A 300 1.82 32.51 6.05
C SER A 300 2.65 31.47 5.31
N PHE A 301 1.98 30.51 4.69
CA PHE A 301 2.63 29.41 3.98
C PHE A 301 1.79 28.89 2.82
N LEU A 302 2.43 28.25 1.89
CA LEU A 302 1.80 27.46 0.81
C LEU A 302 1.76 25.99 1.21
N VAL A 303 0.70 25.33 0.79
CA VAL A 303 0.50 23.91 1.07
C VAL A 303 -0.29 23.24 -0.07
N SER A 304 0.02 21.98 -0.35
CA SER A 304 -0.76 21.17 -1.26
C SER A 304 -2.20 21.00 -0.74
N PRO A 305 -3.23 21.43 -1.47
CA PRO A 305 -4.62 21.29 -1.03
C PRO A 305 -5.01 19.83 -0.84
N LYS A 306 -4.60 18.94 -1.73
CA LYS A 306 -4.86 17.51 -1.66
C LYS A 306 -4.35 16.91 -0.35
N LEU A 307 -3.08 17.13 -0.02
CA LEU A 307 -2.46 16.59 1.20
C LEU A 307 -3.08 17.20 2.47
N LEU A 308 -3.39 18.49 2.43
CA LEU A 308 -4.10 19.16 3.54
C LEU A 308 -5.49 18.56 3.75
N ILE A 309 -6.28 18.36 2.69
CA ILE A 309 -7.61 17.76 2.77
C ILE A 309 -7.56 16.36 3.37
N GLU A 310 -6.62 15.53 2.94
CA GLU A 310 -6.43 14.18 3.48
C GLU A 310 -6.10 14.20 4.97
N LEU A 311 -5.22 15.12 5.39
CA LEU A 311 -4.84 15.27 6.78
C LEU A 311 -6.01 15.76 7.66
N VAL A 312 -6.70 16.84 7.26
CA VAL A 312 -7.74 17.47 8.09
C VAL A 312 -9.05 16.70 8.14
N ARG A 313 -9.31 15.80 7.19
CA ARG A 313 -10.46 14.87 7.28
C ARG A 313 -10.32 13.89 8.45
N ARG A 314 -9.09 13.63 8.89
CA ARG A 314 -8.79 12.68 9.96
C ARG A 314 -8.48 13.36 11.28
N HIS A 315 -7.85 14.53 11.23
CA HIS A 315 -7.31 15.21 12.41
C HIS A 315 -7.48 16.72 12.32
N HIS A 316 -7.92 17.31 13.43
CA HIS A 316 -8.11 18.77 13.54
C HIS A 316 -7.07 19.41 14.48
N GLU A 317 -6.50 18.66 15.40
CA GLU A 317 -5.47 19.15 16.32
C GLU A 317 -4.08 18.91 15.73
N ALA A 318 -3.29 19.97 15.64
CA ALA A 318 -1.96 19.92 15.06
C ALA A 318 -1.00 20.90 15.75
N LEU A 319 0.28 20.76 15.49
CA LEU A 319 1.32 21.74 15.76
C LEU A 319 1.75 22.38 14.44
N VAL A 320 1.75 23.70 14.36
CA VAL A 320 2.25 24.43 13.21
C VAL A 320 3.55 25.14 13.54
N SER A 321 4.55 24.99 12.70
CA SER A 321 5.83 25.68 12.79
C SER A 321 6.27 26.17 11.41
N ASP A 322 7.38 26.89 11.34
CA ASP A 322 7.98 27.27 10.08
C ASP A 322 8.39 25.98 9.30
N GLY A 323 7.76 25.78 8.17
CA GLY A 323 8.03 24.66 7.26
C GLY A 323 7.25 23.35 7.53
N LYS A 324 6.48 23.22 8.61
CA LYS A 324 5.67 21.99 8.80
C LYS A 324 4.38 22.20 9.59
N LEU A 325 3.38 21.37 9.24
CA LEU A 325 2.19 21.06 10.02
C LEU A 325 2.30 19.63 10.54
N LEU A 326 2.27 19.41 11.84
CA LEU A 326 2.47 18.11 12.47
C LEU A 326 1.24 17.69 13.25
N VAL A 327 0.74 16.50 12.98
CA VAL A 327 -0.35 15.84 13.70
C VAL A 327 0.23 14.69 14.53
N ASP A 328 -0.12 14.66 15.82
CA ASP A 328 0.20 13.54 16.72
C ASP A 328 -1.10 12.85 17.15
N ALA A 329 -1.36 11.69 16.60
CA ALA A 329 -2.54 10.86 16.89
C ALA A 329 -2.22 9.74 17.91
N GLY A 330 -1.13 9.83 18.65
CA GLY A 330 -0.69 8.84 19.64
C GLY A 330 0.00 7.64 19.01
N LYS A 331 -0.73 6.80 18.26
CA LYS A 331 -0.15 5.65 17.55
C LYS A 331 0.70 6.08 16.35
N PHE A 332 0.35 7.17 15.70
CA PHE A 332 1.13 7.69 14.58
C PHE A 332 1.35 9.18 14.65
N VAL A 333 2.39 9.63 13.99
CA VAL A 333 2.73 11.05 13.80
C VAL A 333 2.83 11.30 12.31
N SER A 334 2.12 12.34 11.83
CA SER A 334 2.18 12.77 10.43
C SER A 334 2.69 14.21 10.36
N ALA A 335 3.59 14.48 9.44
CA ALA A 335 4.09 15.81 9.11
C ALA A 335 3.77 16.14 7.65
N LEU A 336 3.26 17.35 7.41
CA LEU A 336 3.02 17.92 6.10
C LEU A 336 3.97 19.10 5.90
N CYS A 337 4.67 19.14 4.78
CA CYS A 337 5.56 20.24 4.42
C CYS A 337 4.77 21.49 4.11
N LEU A 338 5.23 22.63 4.64
CA LEU A 338 4.71 23.95 4.39
C LEU A 338 5.81 24.79 3.72
N GLU A 339 5.50 25.35 2.57
CA GLU A 339 6.44 26.23 1.85
C GLU A 339 6.26 27.67 2.30
N LYS A 340 7.36 28.40 2.42
CA LYS A 340 7.34 29.84 2.72
C LYS A 340 6.72 30.61 1.56
N VAL A 341 5.93 31.64 1.91
CA VAL A 341 5.39 32.60 0.95
C VAL A 341 6.44 33.64 0.62
#